data_9dd29fe5721c2ea60a50452a8228d8bc
#
_entry.id   9dd29fe5721c2ea60a50452a8228d8bc
#
_cell.length_a   1.000
_cell.length_b   1.000
_cell.length_c   1.000
_cell.angle_alpha   90.00
_cell.angle_beta   90.00
_cell.angle_gamma   90.00
#
_symmetry.space_group_name_H-M   'P 1'
#
loop_
_entity.id
_entity.type
_entity.pdbx_description
1 polymer ?
#
loop_
_entity_poly.entity_id
_entity_poly.type
_entity_poly.pdbx_seq_one_letter_code
_entity_poly.pdbx_strand_id
1 'polypeptide(L)'
;IIPDGNRRWALAKGMGKQEGYAYGLDPGIRLLRLAKAQGIEEISYYGFTMDNCKRPKEQVRAFREACVAAVDMLCGEGADLLVVGDSRSKCFPGELCRYQERTSIHGGGIRLNFLVNYGWQWDLSHIREDGKPYSQDVSRIDLIIRWGGMRRLSGFLPIQSVYADFYVVD
;
A
#
# COMPACT_ATOMS: atom_id res chain seq x y z
N ILE A 1 2.17 2.44 6.39
CA ILE A 1 0.73 2.63 6.70
C ILE A 1 -0.03 1.37 6.34
N ILE A 2 -0.90 0.90 7.25
CA ILE A 2 -1.82 -0.21 7.02
C ILE A 2 -3.26 0.33 7.09
N PRO A 3 -3.87 0.70 5.95
CA PRO A 3 -5.21 1.28 5.88
C PRO A 3 -6.28 0.18 5.99
N ASP A 4 -6.55 -0.28 7.21
CA ASP A 4 -7.58 -1.29 7.50
C ASP A 4 -8.89 -0.63 7.93
N GLY A 5 -9.97 -1.39 7.92
CA GLY A 5 -11.28 -0.96 8.45
C GLY A 5 -12.27 -0.44 7.41
N ASN A 6 -11.86 -0.09 6.20
CA ASN A 6 -12.72 0.53 5.17
C ASN A 6 -14.06 -0.22 4.95
N ARG A 7 -14.04 -1.56 4.90
CA ARG A 7 -15.26 -2.37 4.73
C ARG A 7 -16.17 -2.33 5.97
N ARG A 8 -15.58 -2.35 7.18
CA ARG A 8 -16.35 -2.27 8.44
C ARG A 8 -16.99 -0.90 8.58
N TRP A 9 -16.22 0.13 8.24
CA TRP A 9 -16.69 1.51 8.23
C TRP A 9 -17.87 1.71 7.25
N ALA A 10 -17.77 1.20 6.01
CA ALA A 10 -18.84 1.27 5.02
C ALA A 10 -20.12 0.60 5.54
N LEU A 11 -20.02 -0.62 6.08
CA LEU A 11 -21.17 -1.31 6.67
C LEU A 11 -21.80 -0.52 7.83
N ALA A 12 -21.00 0.08 8.71
CA ALA A 12 -21.49 0.89 9.81
C ALA A 12 -22.22 2.17 9.33
N LYS A 13 -21.96 2.59 8.08
CA LYS A 13 -22.65 3.71 7.40
C LYS A 13 -23.81 3.26 6.50
N GLY A 14 -24.19 1.99 6.51
CA GLY A 14 -25.26 1.44 5.67
C GLY A 14 -24.88 1.29 4.19
N MET A 15 -23.59 1.37 3.85
CA MET A 15 -23.09 1.26 2.48
C MET A 15 -22.60 -0.16 2.15
N GLY A 16 -22.44 -0.47 0.87
CA GLY A 16 -21.79 -1.71 0.43
C GLY A 16 -20.30 -1.75 0.82
N LYS A 17 -19.79 -2.97 1.11
CA LYS A 17 -18.38 -3.16 1.53
C LYS A 17 -17.37 -2.58 0.56
N GLN A 18 -17.65 -2.65 -0.75
CA GLN A 18 -16.78 -2.15 -1.83
C GLN A 18 -16.69 -0.62 -1.87
N GLU A 19 -17.74 0.09 -1.46
CA GLU A 19 -17.78 1.55 -1.47
C GLU A 19 -16.78 2.16 -0.48
N GLY A 20 -16.49 1.47 0.62
CA GLY A 20 -15.55 1.93 1.64
C GLY A 20 -14.12 2.15 1.13
N TYR A 21 -13.73 1.52 0.03
CA TYR A 21 -12.36 1.68 -0.49
C TYR A 21 -12.11 3.10 -1.03
N ALA A 22 -13.07 3.66 -1.75
CA ALA A 22 -12.96 5.04 -2.25
C ALA A 22 -12.85 6.07 -1.12
N TYR A 23 -13.58 5.87 -0.02
CA TYR A 23 -13.52 6.76 1.15
C TYR A 23 -12.18 6.68 1.91
N GLY A 24 -11.42 5.61 1.74
CA GLY A 24 -10.07 5.48 2.31
C GLY A 24 -8.99 6.28 1.60
N LEU A 25 -9.26 6.86 0.42
CA LEU A 25 -8.26 7.58 -0.36
C LEU A 25 -7.88 8.93 0.26
N ASP A 26 -8.87 9.75 0.62
CA ASP A 26 -8.62 11.09 1.18
C ASP A 26 -7.78 11.08 2.47
N PRO A 27 -8.03 10.21 3.47
CA PRO A 27 -7.14 10.06 4.62
C PRO A 27 -5.69 9.73 4.23
N GLY A 28 -5.50 8.91 3.18
CA GLY A 28 -4.17 8.57 2.66
C GLY A 28 -3.43 9.78 2.11
N ILE A 29 -4.10 10.61 1.32
CA ILE A 29 -3.53 11.85 0.75
C ILE A 29 -3.18 12.85 1.86
N ARG A 30 -4.09 13.07 2.81
CA ARG A 30 -3.84 13.97 3.95
C ARG A 30 -2.62 13.52 4.76
N LEU A 31 -2.47 12.22 4.95
CA LEU A 31 -1.32 11.69 5.66
C LEU A 31 -0.02 11.88 4.87
N LEU A 32 -0.04 11.70 3.54
CA LEU A 32 1.13 11.98 2.70
C LEU A 32 1.55 13.46 2.79
N ARG A 33 0.60 14.39 2.71
CA ARG A 33 0.88 15.82 2.85
C ARG A 33 1.48 16.16 4.21
N LEU A 34 0.92 15.56 5.28
CA LEU A 34 1.46 15.73 6.64
C LEU A 34 2.88 15.17 6.75
N ALA A 35 3.13 13.98 6.22
CA ALA A 35 4.45 13.35 6.21
C ALA A 35 5.49 14.25 5.53
N LYS A 36 5.16 14.79 4.35
CA LYS A 36 6.02 15.74 3.63
C LYS A 36 6.29 17.00 4.46
N ALA A 37 5.27 17.57 5.09
CA ALA A 37 5.40 18.77 5.92
C ALA A 37 6.26 18.54 7.18
N GLN A 38 6.30 17.30 7.68
CA GLN A 38 7.15 16.90 8.81
C GLN A 38 8.54 16.42 8.42
N GLY A 39 8.91 16.50 7.14
CA GLY A 39 10.22 16.08 6.66
C GLY A 39 10.43 14.55 6.67
N ILE A 40 9.36 13.76 6.64
CA ILE A 40 9.46 12.30 6.48
C ILE A 40 9.92 11.98 5.06
N GLU A 41 10.99 11.22 4.96
CA GLU A 41 11.65 10.93 3.69
C GLU A 41 11.00 9.79 2.91
N GLU A 42 10.39 8.82 3.61
CA GLU A 42 9.82 7.64 2.98
C GLU A 42 8.50 7.20 3.66
N ILE A 43 7.52 6.83 2.85
CA ILE A 43 6.23 6.30 3.31
C ILE A 43 5.83 5.08 2.50
N SER A 44 5.35 4.04 3.17
CA SER A 44 4.88 2.80 2.55
C SER A 44 3.41 2.55 2.85
N TYR A 45 2.58 2.34 1.82
CA TYR A 45 1.16 2.02 1.96
C TYR A 45 0.89 0.55 1.64
N TYR A 46 0.19 -0.14 2.52
CA TYR A 46 -0.29 -1.50 2.29
C TYR A 46 -1.63 -1.46 1.53
N GLY A 47 -1.55 -1.32 0.21
CA GLY A 47 -2.73 -1.17 -0.63
C GLY A 47 -3.54 -2.46 -0.76
N PHE A 48 -2.95 -3.53 -1.33
CA PHE A 48 -3.64 -4.77 -1.67
C PHE A 48 -2.78 -5.99 -1.36
N THR A 49 -3.33 -6.96 -0.62
CA THR A 49 -2.61 -8.19 -0.27
C THR A 49 -2.99 -9.33 -1.21
N MET A 50 -2.13 -10.35 -1.35
CA MET A 50 -2.45 -11.57 -2.09
C MET A 50 -3.70 -12.28 -1.53
N ASP A 51 -3.93 -12.23 -0.21
CA ASP A 51 -5.15 -12.77 0.39
C ASP A 51 -6.42 -12.02 -0.03
N ASN A 52 -6.31 -10.78 -0.44
CA ASN A 52 -7.45 -10.01 -0.95
C ASN A 52 -7.95 -10.53 -2.30
N CYS A 53 -7.11 -11.23 -3.08
CA CYS A 53 -7.51 -11.89 -4.32
C CYS A 53 -8.52 -13.02 -4.12
N LYS A 54 -8.60 -13.57 -2.91
CA LYS A 54 -9.56 -14.62 -2.54
C LYS A 54 -10.97 -14.08 -2.28
N ARG A 55 -11.17 -12.77 -2.33
CA ARG A 55 -12.48 -12.12 -2.12
C ARG A 55 -13.38 -12.26 -3.36
N PRO A 56 -14.70 -12.03 -3.22
CA PRO A 56 -15.62 -11.97 -4.36
C PRO A 56 -15.13 -11.03 -5.45
N LYS A 57 -15.36 -11.40 -6.72
CA LYS A 57 -14.84 -10.68 -7.90
C LYS A 57 -15.12 -9.18 -7.90
N GLU A 58 -16.31 -8.78 -7.47
CA GLU A 58 -16.70 -7.36 -7.37
C GLU A 58 -15.82 -6.59 -6.37
N GLN A 59 -15.52 -7.19 -5.22
CA GLN A 59 -14.62 -6.57 -4.23
C GLN A 59 -13.19 -6.49 -4.75
N VAL A 60 -12.70 -7.52 -5.45
CA VAL A 60 -11.36 -7.52 -6.07
C VAL A 60 -11.28 -6.40 -7.12
N ARG A 61 -12.30 -6.27 -7.98
CA ARG A 61 -12.35 -5.20 -8.98
C ARG A 61 -12.32 -3.82 -8.35
N ALA A 62 -13.25 -3.54 -7.42
CA ALA A 62 -13.30 -2.25 -6.74
C ALA A 62 -12.01 -1.90 -5.99
N PHE A 63 -11.35 -2.92 -5.43
CA PHE A 63 -10.09 -2.74 -4.74
C PHE A 63 -8.93 -2.40 -5.71
N ARG A 64 -8.87 -3.06 -6.87
CA ARG A 64 -7.90 -2.76 -7.92
C ARG A 64 -8.07 -1.33 -8.43
N GLU A 65 -9.30 -0.93 -8.74
CA GLU A 65 -9.65 0.43 -9.15
C GLU A 65 -9.22 1.46 -8.09
N ALA A 66 -9.50 1.19 -6.81
CA ALA A 66 -9.06 2.04 -5.71
C ALA A 66 -7.53 2.12 -5.57
N CYS A 67 -6.80 1.04 -5.84
CA CYS A 67 -5.34 1.07 -5.83
C CYS A 67 -4.77 1.96 -6.94
N VAL A 68 -5.31 1.87 -8.16
CA VAL A 68 -4.90 2.74 -9.27
C VAL A 68 -5.20 4.20 -8.94
N ALA A 69 -6.44 4.50 -8.52
CA ALA A 69 -6.83 5.84 -8.12
C ALA A 69 -5.97 6.40 -6.96
N ALA A 70 -5.63 5.56 -5.97
CA ALA A 70 -4.74 5.94 -4.87
C ALA A 70 -3.36 6.34 -5.39
N VAL A 71 -2.78 5.54 -6.28
CA VAL A 71 -1.46 5.83 -6.86
C VAL A 71 -1.51 7.14 -7.66
N ASP A 72 -2.52 7.32 -8.51
CA ASP A 72 -2.66 8.55 -9.32
C ASP A 72 -2.80 9.79 -8.43
N MET A 73 -3.62 9.73 -7.39
CA MET A 73 -3.81 10.84 -6.45
C MET A 73 -2.54 11.13 -5.64
N LEU A 74 -1.86 10.08 -5.12
CA LEU A 74 -0.63 10.24 -4.35
C LEU A 74 0.51 10.79 -5.22
N CYS A 75 0.60 10.33 -6.46
CA CYS A 75 1.59 10.82 -7.42
C CYS A 75 1.36 12.29 -7.81
N GLY A 76 0.12 12.76 -7.82
CA GLY A 76 -0.22 14.16 -8.05
C GLY A 76 0.46 15.14 -7.06
N GLU A 77 0.87 14.66 -5.89
CA GLU A 77 1.61 15.44 -4.89
C GLU A 77 3.14 15.49 -5.13
N GLY A 78 3.65 14.84 -6.17
CA GLY A 78 5.08 14.65 -6.44
C GLY A 78 5.72 13.63 -5.49
N ALA A 79 6.26 12.54 -6.07
CA ALA A 79 6.88 11.47 -5.30
C ALA A 79 7.86 10.67 -6.16
N ASP A 80 8.76 9.93 -5.49
CA ASP A 80 9.54 8.85 -6.09
C ASP A 80 8.84 7.53 -5.78
N LEU A 81 8.00 7.09 -6.72
CA LEU A 81 7.10 5.95 -6.56
C LEU A 81 7.80 4.62 -6.84
N LEU A 82 7.54 3.64 -5.98
CA LEU A 82 7.82 2.23 -6.19
C LEU A 82 6.55 1.41 -5.90
N VAL A 83 6.13 0.56 -6.81
CA VAL A 83 5.05 -0.41 -6.59
C VAL A 83 5.64 -1.80 -6.40
N VAL A 84 5.37 -2.42 -5.26
CA VAL A 84 5.88 -3.75 -4.90
C VAL A 84 4.75 -4.76 -4.83
N GLY A 85 4.87 -5.85 -5.59
CA GLY A 85 3.91 -6.94 -5.59
C GLY A 85 4.02 -7.85 -6.79
N ASP A 86 3.27 -8.96 -6.81
CA ASP A 86 3.30 -9.95 -7.89
C ASP A 86 2.55 -9.42 -9.12
N SER A 87 3.28 -8.78 -10.03
CA SER A 87 2.75 -8.24 -11.29
C SER A 87 2.36 -9.31 -12.31
N ARG A 88 2.80 -10.55 -12.12
CA ARG A 88 2.41 -11.69 -12.98
C ARG A 88 1.02 -12.22 -12.65
N SER A 89 0.50 -11.86 -11.50
CA SER A 89 -0.85 -12.24 -11.07
C SER A 89 -1.92 -11.42 -11.79
N LYS A 90 -3.00 -12.08 -12.22
CA LYS A 90 -4.21 -11.40 -12.75
C LYS A 90 -4.91 -10.45 -11.76
N CYS A 91 -4.54 -10.52 -10.49
CA CYS A 91 -5.02 -9.60 -9.46
C CYS A 91 -4.27 -8.27 -9.45
N PHE A 92 -3.07 -8.21 -10.03
CA PHE A 92 -2.29 -6.98 -10.10
C PHE A 92 -2.86 -6.04 -11.18
N PRO A 93 -3.07 -4.75 -10.89
CA PRO A 93 -3.47 -3.78 -11.90
C PRO A 93 -2.35 -3.55 -12.92
N GLY A 94 -2.63 -3.83 -14.20
CA GLY A 94 -1.62 -3.68 -15.26
C GLY A 94 -1.05 -2.27 -15.40
N GLU A 95 -1.87 -1.26 -15.10
CA GLU A 95 -1.51 0.16 -15.11
C GLU A 95 -0.34 0.48 -14.17
N LEU A 96 -0.15 -0.32 -13.11
CA LEU A 96 0.89 -0.13 -12.11
C LEU A 96 2.20 -0.86 -12.44
N CYS A 97 2.24 -1.69 -13.48
CA CYS A 97 3.45 -2.44 -13.87
C CYS A 97 4.66 -1.53 -14.16
N ARG A 98 4.41 -0.34 -14.71
CA ARG A 98 5.47 0.65 -15.04
C ARG A 98 6.21 1.21 -13.82
N TYR A 99 5.71 0.96 -12.61
CA TYR A 99 6.27 1.48 -11.35
C TYR A 99 6.95 0.39 -10.50
N GLN A 100 7.26 -0.76 -11.09
CA GLN A 100 8.02 -1.82 -10.40
C GLN A 100 9.50 -1.46 -10.18
N GLU A 101 9.97 -0.43 -10.87
CA GLU A 101 11.21 0.28 -10.58
C GLU A 101 10.88 1.67 -10.07
N ARG A 102 11.70 2.19 -9.15
CA ARG A 102 11.45 3.51 -8.57
C ARG A 102 11.47 4.59 -9.65
N THR A 103 10.39 5.31 -9.75
CA THR A 103 10.14 6.29 -10.82
C THR A 103 9.76 7.64 -10.20
N SER A 104 10.47 8.69 -10.58
CA SER A 104 10.15 10.07 -10.17
C SER A 104 8.92 10.58 -10.92
N ILE A 105 7.93 11.04 -10.17
CA ILE A 105 6.67 11.58 -10.67
C ILE A 105 6.58 13.06 -10.28
N HIS A 106 6.23 13.92 -11.23
CA HIS A 106 6.10 15.38 -11.03
C HIS A 106 7.30 16.02 -10.32
N GLY A 107 8.52 15.64 -10.75
CA GLY A 107 9.77 16.19 -10.20
C GLY A 107 10.29 15.47 -8.96
N GLY A 108 9.70 14.34 -8.60
CA GLY A 108 10.14 13.55 -7.46
C GLY A 108 9.72 14.13 -6.11
N GLY A 109 10.34 13.67 -5.05
CA GLY A 109 10.08 14.14 -3.69
C GLY A 109 10.19 13.03 -2.65
N ILE A 110 9.15 12.86 -1.83
CA ILE A 110 9.10 11.78 -0.84
C ILE A 110 9.14 10.40 -1.54
N ARG A 111 9.92 9.48 -1.01
CA ARG A 111 9.90 8.08 -1.45
C ARG A 111 8.59 7.44 -1.05
N LEU A 112 7.82 7.03 -2.04
CA LEU A 112 6.49 6.45 -1.87
C LEU A 112 6.50 5.00 -2.31
N ASN A 113 6.27 4.07 -1.38
CA ASN A 113 6.11 2.66 -1.71
C ASN A 113 4.64 2.27 -1.61
N PHE A 114 4.12 1.63 -2.64
CA PHE A 114 2.75 1.16 -2.66
C PHE A 114 2.72 -0.36 -2.87
N LEU A 115 2.27 -1.10 -1.84
CA LEU A 115 2.24 -2.55 -1.87
C LEU A 115 0.92 -3.01 -2.48
N VAL A 116 0.98 -3.65 -3.65
CA VAL A 116 -0.19 -4.09 -4.42
C VAL A 116 -0.06 -5.55 -4.78
N ASN A 117 -1.03 -6.37 -4.42
CA ASN A 117 -0.94 -7.81 -4.56
C ASN A 117 0.35 -8.37 -3.92
N TYR A 118 0.68 -7.80 -2.78
CA TYR A 118 1.87 -8.14 -2.01
C TYR A 118 1.58 -9.28 -1.03
N GLY A 119 2.53 -10.18 -0.86
CA GLY A 119 2.57 -11.20 0.16
C GLY A 119 4.01 -11.42 0.61
N TRP A 120 4.26 -11.42 1.91
CA TRP A 120 5.63 -11.54 2.44
C TRP A 120 6.30 -12.89 2.08
N GLN A 121 5.53 -14.00 2.05
CA GLN A 121 6.06 -15.29 1.61
C GLN A 121 6.45 -15.26 0.12
N TRP A 122 5.63 -14.60 -0.71
CA TRP A 122 5.94 -14.40 -2.12
C TRP A 122 7.23 -13.59 -2.26
N ASP A 123 7.36 -12.49 -1.57
CA ASP A 123 8.52 -11.59 -1.63
C ASP A 123 9.83 -12.31 -1.25
N LEU A 124 9.79 -13.14 -0.19
CA LEU A 124 10.94 -13.92 0.25
C LEU A 124 11.25 -15.13 -0.65
N SER A 125 10.24 -15.73 -1.27
CA SER A 125 10.41 -16.93 -2.11
C SER A 125 10.68 -16.63 -3.57
N HIS A 126 10.41 -15.40 -4.03
CA HIS A 126 10.60 -14.96 -5.41
C HIS A 126 11.71 -13.90 -5.46
N ILE A 127 12.93 -14.38 -5.41
CA ILE A 127 14.12 -13.53 -5.52
C ILE A 127 14.23 -12.98 -6.94
N ARG A 128 14.55 -11.70 -7.09
CA ARG A 128 14.85 -11.05 -8.37
C ARG A 128 16.11 -11.67 -9.01
N GLU A 129 16.38 -11.34 -10.27
CA GLU A 129 17.59 -11.80 -10.99
C GLU A 129 18.90 -11.40 -10.26
N ASP A 130 18.88 -10.30 -9.52
CA ASP A 130 20.00 -9.82 -8.70
C ASP A 130 20.14 -10.52 -7.34
N GLY A 131 19.35 -11.55 -7.06
CA GLY A 131 19.41 -12.33 -5.83
C GLY A 131 18.72 -11.68 -4.63
N LYS A 132 17.91 -10.64 -4.83
CA LYS A 132 17.28 -9.85 -3.75
C LYS A 132 15.76 -9.89 -3.82
N PRO A 133 15.04 -9.70 -2.68
CA PRO A 133 13.58 -9.62 -2.67
C PRO A 133 13.07 -8.38 -3.42
N TYR A 134 11.83 -8.40 -3.87
CA TYR A 134 11.21 -7.26 -4.55
C TYR A 134 11.09 -6.02 -3.68
N SER A 135 11.02 -6.18 -2.35
CA SER A 135 10.97 -5.09 -1.37
C SER A 135 12.34 -4.54 -0.96
N GLN A 136 13.44 -4.96 -1.59
CA GLN A 136 14.79 -4.54 -1.20
C GLN A 136 15.01 -3.02 -1.19
N ASP A 137 14.32 -2.29 -2.08
CA ASP A 137 14.47 -0.84 -2.21
C ASP A 137 13.58 -0.05 -1.23
N VAL A 138 12.85 -0.76 -0.37
CA VAL A 138 12.10 -0.18 0.75
C VAL A 138 13.00 -0.12 1.97
N SER A 139 13.16 1.08 2.53
CA SER A 139 13.99 1.30 3.72
C SER A 139 13.41 0.62 4.97
N ARG A 140 14.23 0.49 6.01
CA ARG A 140 13.76 0.08 7.33
C ARG A 140 12.62 0.97 7.77
N ILE A 141 11.60 0.38 8.36
CA ILE A 141 10.42 1.07 8.87
C ILE A 141 10.62 1.36 10.35
N ASP A 142 10.49 2.62 10.73
CA ASP A 142 10.61 3.06 12.12
C ASP A 142 9.24 3.13 12.81
N LEU A 143 8.15 3.46 12.07
CA LEU A 143 6.80 3.57 12.61
C LEU A 143 5.77 2.95 11.69
N ILE A 144 4.93 2.08 12.24
CA ILE A 144 3.75 1.55 11.56
C ILE A 144 2.50 2.23 12.15
N ILE A 145 1.71 2.85 11.28
CA ILE A 145 0.38 3.35 11.63
C ILE A 145 -0.65 2.44 11.00
N ARG A 146 -1.54 1.84 11.82
CA ARG A 146 -2.63 1.01 11.35
C ARG A 146 -3.98 1.57 11.79
N TRP A 147 -4.89 1.70 10.84
CA TRP A 147 -6.28 2.10 11.10
C TRP A 147 -7.18 0.89 11.38
N GLY A 148 -8.32 1.12 12.01
CA GLY A 148 -9.37 0.13 12.21
C GLY A 148 -9.14 -0.84 13.37
N GLY A 149 -8.40 -0.43 14.40
CA GLY A 149 -8.32 -1.08 15.71
C GLY A 149 -7.56 -2.40 15.80
N MET A 150 -7.10 -2.99 14.69
CA MET A 150 -6.41 -4.27 14.70
C MET A 150 -4.92 -4.14 15.03
N ARG A 151 -4.44 -4.93 16.01
CA ARG A 151 -3.06 -4.89 16.53
C ARG A 151 -2.21 -6.03 15.97
N ARG A 152 -2.01 -6.06 14.65
CA ARG A 152 -1.21 -7.09 13.98
C ARG A 152 -0.56 -6.53 12.71
N LEU A 153 0.59 -7.09 12.33
CA LEU A 153 1.35 -6.69 11.15
C LEU A 153 0.67 -7.11 9.82
N SER A 154 -0.05 -8.22 9.83
CA SER A 154 -0.73 -8.80 8.65
C SER A 154 0.21 -9.03 7.45
N GLY A 155 1.49 -9.30 7.71
CA GLY A 155 2.50 -9.53 6.67
C GLY A 155 3.01 -8.27 5.97
N PHE A 156 2.78 -7.09 6.54
CA PHE A 156 3.30 -5.83 6.02
C PHE A 156 4.82 -5.75 6.21
N LEU A 157 5.59 -5.94 5.13
CA LEU A 157 7.05 -5.77 5.07
C LEU A 157 7.78 -6.28 6.34
N PRO A 158 7.71 -7.60 6.66
CA PRO A 158 8.20 -8.09 7.97
C PRO A 158 9.67 -7.81 8.22
N ILE A 159 10.51 -7.89 7.18
CA ILE A 159 11.96 -7.66 7.30
C ILE A 159 12.22 -6.19 7.65
N GLN A 160 11.60 -5.27 6.93
CA GLN A 160 11.77 -3.84 7.14
C GLN A 160 11.16 -3.37 8.48
N SER A 161 10.20 -4.14 9.01
CA SER A 161 9.42 -3.77 10.21
C SER A 161 9.93 -4.37 11.52
N VAL A 162 11.06 -5.09 11.53
CA VAL A 162 11.56 -5.83 12.71
C VAL A 162 11.72 -4.94 13.94
N TYR A 163 12.07 -3.68 13.75
CA TYR A 163 12.28 -2.70 14.84
C TYR A 163 11.28 -1.54 14.82
N ALA A 164 10.19 -1.68 14.08
CA ALA A 164 9.21 -0.62 13.94
C ALA A 164 8.31 -0.51 15.17
N ASP A 165 8.10 0.71 15.64
CA ASP A 165 7.03 1.01 16.58
C ASP A 165 5.66 0.83 15.90
N PHE A 166 4.64 0.43 16.68
CA PHE A 166 3.32 0.12 16.15
C PHE A 166 2.24 0.97 16.81
N TYR A 167 1.66 1.89 16.02
CA TYR A 167 0.58 2.75 16.47
C TYR A 167 -0.74 2.36 15.81
N VAL A 168 -1.78 2.16 16.62
CA VAL A 168 -3.11 1.76 16.17
C VAL A 168 -4.10 2.89 16.38
N VAL A 169 -4.83 3.21 15.32
CA VAL A 169 -5.92 4.20 15.31
C VAL A 169 -7.24 3.46 15.11
N ASP A 170 -8.24 3.79 15.89
CA ASP A 170 -9.60 3.23 15.78
C ASP A 170 -10.37 3.84 14.61
#